data_9b9df841c6bcf871635cbfcfc885ed15
#
_entry.id   9b9df841c6bcf871635cbfcfc885ed15
#
_cell.length_a   1.000
_cell.length_b   1.000
_cell.length_c   1.000
_cell.angle_alpha   90.00
_cell.angle_beta   90.00
_cell.angle_gamma   90.00
#
_symmetry.space_group_name_H-M   'P 1'
#
loop_
_entity.id
_entity.type
_entity.pdbx_description
1 polymer ?
#
loop_
_entity_poly.entity_id
_entity_poly.type
_entity_poly.pdbx_seq_one_letter_code
_entity_poly.pdbx_strand_id
1 'polypeptide(L)'
;MREAGQKSIQSFAFVISVCAAVCFSLGFVSEFVRSGQSCEIELESRINPNDAPIASLVRLPGIGVSRAGAIVAYRENFGGKDGSNPAFRSSNDLQKVKGIGPKTVLNISEWLKFE
;
A
#
# COMPACT_ATOMS: atom_id res chain seq x y z
N MET A 1 34.67 -0.10 56.85
CA MET A 1 33.45 -0.84 56.50
C MET A 1 32.37 -0.04 55.82
N ARG A 2 32.27 1.24 55.98
CA ARG A 2 31.28 2.09 55.28
C ARG A 2 31.58 2.28 53.79
N GLU A 3 32.83 2.26 53.38
CA GLU A 3 33.23 2.49 51.98
C GLU A 3 32.93 1.28 51.05
N ALA A 4 33.01 0.04 51.53
CA ALA A 4 32.70 -1.13 50.75
C ALA A 4 31.20 -1.26 50.43
N GLY A 5 30.32 -0.85 51.34
CA GLY A 5 28.88 -0.82 51.11
C GLY A 5 28.47 0.25 50.08
N GLN A 6 29.13 1.40 50.17
CA GLN A 6 28.83 2.50 49.26
C GLN A 6 29.24 2.24 47.80
N LYS A 7 30.39 1.58 47.59
CA LYS A 7 30.83 1.16 46.25
C LYS A 7 29.91 0.11 45.68
N SER A 8 29.44 -0.83 46.48
CA SER A 8 28.45 -1.84 46.02
C SER A 8 27.14 -1.20 45.59
N ILE A 9 26.61 -0.26 46.37
CA ILE A 9 25.36 0.43 46.05
C ILE A 9 25.49 1.24 44.75
N GLN A 10 26.60 1.92 44.56
CA GLN A 10 26.86 2.69 43.35
C GLN A 10 26.98 1.76 42.10
N SER A 11 27.63 0.62 42.28
CA SER A 11 27.71 -0.37 41.18
C SER A 11 26.35 -0.97 40.84
N PHE A 12 25.51 -1.27 41.81
CA PHE A 12 24.16 -1.76 41.59
C PHE A 12 23.27 -0.71 40.90
N ALA A 13 23.33 0.54 41.36
CA ALA A 13 22.60 1.64 40.75
C ALA A 13 23.02 1.86 39.29
N PHE A 14 24.31 1.75 39.00
CA PHE A 14 24.84 1.87 37.64
C PHE A 14 24.37 0.70 36.73
N VAL A 15 24.43 -0.51 37.19
CA VAL A 15 23.96 -1.70 36.45
C VAL A 15 22.46 -1.60 36.15
N ILE A 16 21.65 -1.21 37.13
CA ILE A 16 20.20 -1.02 36.92
C ILE A 16 19.93 0.07 35.93
N SER A 17 20.65 1.18 35.95
CA SER A 17 20.52 2.28 35.02
C SER A 17 20.87 1.87 33.59
N VAL A 18 21.96 1.12 33.42
CA VAL A 18 22.35 0.60 32.09
C VAL A 18 21.34 -0.42 31.55
N CYS A 19 20.85 -1.34 32.40
CA CYS A 19 19.82 -2.28 32.00
C CYS A 19 18.52 -1.59 31.59
N ALA A 20 18.09 -0.56 32.31
CA ALA A 20 16.90 0.21 31.98
C ALA A 20 17.06 0.95 30.63
N ALA A 21 18.23 1.55 30.39
CA ALA A 21 18.54 2.21 29.11
C ALA A 21 18.54 1.23 27.94
N VAL A 22 19.12 0.06 28.10
CA VAL A 22 19.16 -0.99 27.07
C VAL A 22 17.74 -1.51 26.77
N CYS A 23 16.96 -1.81 27.80
CA CYS A 23 15.56 -2.24 27.64
C CYS A 23 14.71 -1.18 26.93
N PHE A 24 14.89 0.07 27.28
CA PHE A 24 14.19 1.18 26.64
C PHE A 24 14.57 1.33 25.17
N SER A 25 15.87 1.20 24.85
CA SER A 25 16.37 1.27 23.48
C SER A 25 15.84 0.11 22.62
N LEU A 26 15.82 -1.10 23.16
CA LEU A 26 15.29 -2.27 22.47
C LEU A 26 13.77 -2.17 22.24
N GLY A 27 13.03 -1.66 23.22
CA GLY A 27 11.60 -1.39 23.09
C GLY A 27 11.33 -0.36 21.98
N PHE A 28 12.10 0.71 21.94
CA PHE A 28 11.94 1.77 20.96
C PHE A 28 12.27 1.29 19.54
N VAL A 29 13.32 0.48 19.40
CA VAL A 29 13.68 -0.13 18.08
C VAL A 29 12.59 -1.09 17.63
N SER A 30 11.99 -1.86 18.53
CA SER A 30 10.88 -2.76 18.19
C SER A 30 9.65 -2.02 17.69
N GLU A 31 9.33 -0.88 18.27
CA GLU A 31 8.24 -0.01 17.82
C GLU A 31 8.59 0.63 16.45
N PHE A 32 9.83 1.04 16.26
CA PHE A 32 10.27 1.64 15.02
C PHE A 32 10.32 0.62 13.87
N VAL A 33 10.75 -0.61 14.16
CA VAL A 33 10.71 -1.72 13.17
C VAL A 33 9.28 -2.17 12.90
N ARG A 34 8.39 -2.02 13.87
CA ARG A 34 6.96 -2.34 13.71
C ARG A 34 6.19 -1.27 12.94
N SER A 35 6.59 0.00 13.06
CA SER A 35 6.03 1.08 12.24
C SER A 35 6.75 1.22 10.90
N GLY A 36 7.95 0.69 10.75
CA GLY A 36 8.51 0.24 9.48
C GLY A 36 7.92 -1.11 9.10
N GLN A 37 6.61 -1.30 9.26
CA GLN A 37 5.91 -2.13 8.34
C GLN A 37 6.37 -1.62 6.98
N SER A 38 7.36 -2.29 6.42
CA SER A 38 7.38 -2.45 5.01
C SER A 38 5.92 -2.73 4.71
N CYS A 39 5.21 -1.74 4.22
CA CYS A 39 4.22 -2.00 3.26
C CYS A 39 4.95 -3.00 2.37
N GLU A 40 4.83 -4.27 2.64
CA GLU A 40 4.89 -5.26 1.63
C GLU A 40 3.79 -4.76 0.73
N ILE A 41 4.20 -3.80 -0.11
CA ILE A 41 3.57 -3.59 -1.37
C ILE A 41 3.78 -4.95 -1.97
N GLU A 42 2.91 -5.88 -1.61
CA GLU A 42 2.53 -6.89 -2.52
C GLU A 42 2.26 -6.07 -3.76
N LEU A 43 3.28 -5.99 -4.59
CA LEU A 43 3.15 -5.52 -5.94
C LEU A 43 2.17 -6.49 -6.57
N GLU A 44 0.93 -6.36 -6.17
CA GLU A 44 -0.14 -6.86 -6.95
C GLU A 44 -0.01 -6.08 -8.25
N SER A 45 0.79 -6.66 -9.13
CA SER A 45 1.17 -6.06 -10.40
C SER A 45 -0.06 -5.86 -11.29
N ARG A 46 -1.21 -6.34 -10.84
CA ARG A 46 -2.49 -6.25 -11.51
C ARG A 46 -3.36 -5.16 -10.92
N ILE A 47 -3.94 -4.38 -11.79
CA ILE A 47 -4.76 -3.22 -11.45
C ILE A 47 -6.23 -3.55 -11.66
N ASN A 48 -7.07 -3.26 -10.66
CA ASN A 48 -8.52 -3.40 -10.80
C ASN A 48 -9.10 -2.09 -11.36
N PRO A 49 -9.63 -2.07 -12.60
CA PRO A 49 -10.15 -0.84 -13.18
C PRO A 49 -11.43 -0.32 -12.52
N ASN A 50 -12.10 -1.15 -11.71
CA ASN A 50 -13.32 -0.74 -10.99
C ASN A 50 -13.03 0.18 -9.82
N ASP A 51 -11.81 0.14 -9.27
CA ASP A 51 -11.49 0.82 -8.03
C ASP A 51 -10.16 1.61 -8.05
N ALA A 52 -9.29 1.31 -8.99
CA ALA A 52 -7.98 1.92 -9.10
C ALA A 52 -8.06 3.45 -9.30
N PRO A 53 -7.21 4.23 -8.62
CA PRO A 53 -7.09 5.67 -8.87
C PRO A 53 -6.44 5.94 -10.24
N ILE A 54 -6.62 7.16 -10.74
CA ILE A 54 -6.04 7.59 -12.03
C ILE A 54 -4.53 7.35 -12.08
N ALA A 55 -3.82 7.63 -10.98
CA ALA A 55 -2.38 7.45 -10.89
C ALA A 55 -1.93 5.99 -11.13
N SER A 56 -2.74 5.01 -10.70
CA SER A 56 -2.48 3.59 -10.96
C SER A 56 -2.82 3.20 -12.40
N LEU A 57 -3.92 3.71 -12.92
CA LEU A 57 -4.36 3.43 -14.30
C LEU A 57 -3.37 3.95 -15.35
N VAL A 58 -2.75 5.11 -15.11
CA VAL A 58 -1.73 5.69 -16.00
C VAL A 58 -0.49 4.80 -16.13
N ARG A 59 -0.25 3.91 -15.17
CA ARG A 59 0.87 2.94 -15.22
C ARG A 59 0.66 1.82 -16.23
N LEU A 60 -0.57 1.62 -16.69
CA LEU A 60 -0.88 0.64 -17.73
C LEU A 60 -0.28 1.07 -19.08
N PRO A 61 0.31 0.15 -19.86
CA PRO A 61 0.88 0.48 -21.16
C PRO A 61 -0.19 1.01 -22.11
N GLY A 62 0.07 2.17 -22.70
CA GLY A 62 -0.85 2.83 -23.63
C GLY A 62 -2.03 3.56 -22.98
N ILE A 63 -2.09 3.63 -21.67
CA ILE A 63 -3.08 4.41 -20.94
C ILE A 63 -2.43 5.68 -20.41
N GLY A 64 -2.81 6.81 -20.98
CA GLY A 64 -2.42 8.12 -20.47
C GLY A 64 -3.46 8.70 -19.51
N VAL A 65 -3.21 9.90 -19.01
CA VAL A 65 -4.11 10.62 -18.06
C VAL A 65 -5.52 10.75 -18.64
N SER A 66 -5.65 11.05 -19.93
CA SER A 66 -6.94 11.20 -20.61
C SER A 66 -7.76 9.92 -20.61
N ARG A 67 -7.14 8.80 -20.96
CA ARG A 67 -7.80 7.47 -20.95
C ARG A 67 -8.10 6.98 -19.55
N ALA A 68 -7.18 7.20 -18.61
CA ALA A 68 -7.41 6.89 -17.21
C ALA A 68 -8.59 7.69 -16.64
N GLY A 69 -8.68 8.96 -16.94
CA GLY A 69 -9.83 9.82 -16.59
C GLY A 69 -11.13 9.32 -17.21
N ALA A 70 -11.11 8.87 -18.46
CA ALA A 70 -12.27 8.30 -19.13
C ALA A 70 -12.74 6.98 -18.47
N ILE A 71 -11.84 6.15 -18.00
CA ILE A 71 -12.17 4.92 -17.24
C ILE A 71 -12.88 5.28 -15.94
N VAL A 72 -12.34 6.21 -15.19
CA VAL A 72 -12.94 6.68 -13.93
C VAL A 72 -14.31 7.28 -14.17
N ALA A 73 -14.45 8.16 -15.15
CA ALA A 73 -15.74 8.76 -15.51
C ALA A 73 -16.79 7.72 -15.93
N TYR A 74 -16.37 6.72 -16.70
CA TYR A 74 -17.26 5.64 -17.12
C TYR A 74 -17.77 4.83 -15.93
N ARG A 75 -16.89 4.41 -15.01
CA ARG A 75 -17.30 3.62 -13.84
C ARG A 75 -18.20 4.40 -12.89
N GLU A 76 -17.95 5.70 -12.71
CA GLU A 76 -18.77 6.59 -11.88
C GLU A 76 -20.18 6.76 -12.44
N ASN A 77 -20.30 6.86 -13.76
CA ASN A 77 -21.58 6.95 -14.44
C ASN A 77 -22.33 5.61 -14.53
N PHE A 78 -21.60 4.49 -14.59
CA PHE A 78 -22.18 3.18 -14.74
C PHE A 78 -22.65 2.59 -13.40
N GLY A 79 -21.86 2.78 -12.35
CA GLY A 79 -22.23 2.40 -10.99
C GLY A 79 -23.33 3.33 -10.49
N GLY A 80 -24.59 2.95 -10.63
CA GLY A 80 -25.68 3.64 -9.93
C GLY A 80 -25.31 3.83 -8.45
N LYS A 81 -26.01 4.70 -7.75
CA LYS A 81 -25.75 5.13 -6.36
C LYS A 81 -25.54 4.00 -5.33
N ASP A 82 -25.77 2.76 -5.72
CA ASP A 82 -25.73 1.59 -4.83
C ASP A 82 -24.46 0.74 -4.95
N GLY A 83 -23.54 1.06 -5.88
CA GLY A 83 -22.22 0.39 -5.98
C GLY A 83 -22.22 -1.14 -6.12
N SER A 84 -23.39 -1.74 -6.35
CA SER A 84 -23.58 -3.20 -6.29
C SER A 84 -23.13 -3.93 -7.55
N ASN A 85 -22.93 -3.24 -8.65
CA ASN A 85 -22.46 -3.84 -9.89
C ASN A 85 -21.15 -3.24 -10.36
N PRO A 86 -20.09 -4.05 -10.54
CA PRO A 86 -18.85 -3.55 -11.10
C PRO A 86 -19.08 -3.08 -12.55
N ALA A 87 -18.51 -1.93 -12.90
CA ALA A 87 -18.59 -1.37 -14.24
C ALA A 87 -17.89 -2.26 -15.27
N PHE A 88 -16.81 -2.92 -14.85
CA PHE A 88 -15.99 -3.80 -15.67
C PHE A 88 -15.93 -5.19 -15.04
N ARG A 89 -16.35 -6.19 -15.79
CA ARG A 89 -16.29 -7.60 -15.39
C ARG A 89 -15.21 -8.38 -16.13
N SER A 90 -14.80 -7.84 -17.26
CA SER A 90 -13.75 -8.43 -18.11
C SER A 90 -12.94 -7.33 -18.78
N SER A 91 -11.78 -7.68 -19.30
CA SER A 91 -10.94 -6.76 -20.07
C SER A 91 -11.69 -6.19 -21.30
N ASN A 92 -12.58 -6.97 -21.91
CA ASN A 92 -13.37 -6.53 -23.04
C ASN A 92 -14.34 -5.39 -22.71
N ASP A 93 -14.80 -5.29 -21.47
CA ASP A 93 -15.69 -4.21 -21.05
C ASP A 93 -15.03 -2.83 -21.10
N LEU A 94 -13.69 -2.79 -21.02
CA LEU A 94 -12.92 -1.56 -21.19
C LEU A 94 -13.04 -0.95 -22.58
N GLN A 95 -13.40 -1.72 -23.59
CA GLN A 95 -13.68 -1.21 -24.94
C GLN A 95 -14.90 -0.28 -25.00
N LYS A 96 -15.77 -0.34 -24.01
CA LYS A 96 -16.91 0.56 -23.86
C LYS A 96 -16.49 1.98 -23.49
N VAL A 97 -15.28 2.12 -22.97
CA VAL A 97 -14.73 3.43 -22.60
C VAL A 97 -14.19 4.12 -23.85
N LYS A 98 -14.56 5.38 -24.01
CA LYS A 98 -14.09 6.20 -25.14
C LYS A 98 -12.56 6.30 -25.16
N GLY A 99 -11.97 5.99 -26.31
CA GLY A 99 -10.52 6.05 -26.52
C GLY A 99 -9.76 4.76 -26.21
N ILE A 100 -10.46 3.72 -25.76
CA ILE A 100 -9.88 2.39 -25.52
C ILE A 100 -10.41 1.41 -26.58
N GLY A 101 -9.52 1.02 -27.48
CA GLY A 101 -9.82 0.06 -28.52
C GLY A 101 -9.42 -1.38 -28.16
N PRO A 102 -9.78 -2.38 -28.97
CA PRO A 102 -9.47 -3.78 -28.73
C PRO A 102 -7.95 -4.06 -28.65
N LYS A 103 -7.15 -3.34 -29.40
CA LYS A 103 -5.70 -3.45 -29.37
C LYS A 103 -5.10 -2.96 -28.05
N THR A 104 -5.61 -1.87 -27.52
CA THR A 104 -5.22 -1.36 -26.21
C THR A 104 -5.60 -2.34 -25.12
N VAL A 105 -6.81 -2.91 -25.18
CA VAL A 105 -7.29 -3.91 -24.23
C VAL A 105 -6.40 -5.16 -24.23
N LEU A 106 -6.00 -5.64 -25.38
CA LEU A 106 -5.07 -6.78 -25.47
C LEU A 106 -3.72 -6.49 -24.80
N ASN A 107 -3.19 -5.29 -24.98
CA ASN A 107 -1.91 -4.90 -24.40
C ASN A 107 -1.94 -4.79 -22.87
N ILE A 108 -3.09 -4.47 -22.29
CA ILE A 108 -3.23 -4.27 -20.84
C ILE A 108 -3.89 -5.43 -20.11
N SER A 109 -4.45 -6.42 -20.83
CA SER A 109 -5.25 -7.50 -20.26
C SER A 109 -4.51 -8.30 -19.19
N GLU A 110 -3.23 -8.54 -19.35
CA GLU A 110 -2.39 -9.26 -18.39
C GLU A 110 -2.07 -8.45 -17.12
N TRP A 111 -2.25 -7.13 -17.19
CA TRP A 111 -2.04 -6.20 -16.06
C TRP A 111 -3.30 -5.93 -15.26
N LEU A 112 -4.43 -6.48 -15.67
CA LEU A 112 -5.73 -6.25 -15.07
C LEU A 112 -6.16 -7.43 -14.19
N LYS A 113 -6.89 -7.09 -13.14
CA LYS A 113 -7.68 -8.04 -12.36
C LYS A 113 -9.11 -7.52 -12.23
N PHE A 114 -10.04 -8.43 -12.08
CA PHE A 114 -11.46 -8.14 -11.89
C PHE A 114 -11.94 -8.90 -10.67
N GLU A 115 -12.32 -8.15 -9.66
CA GLU A 115 -12.90 -8.68 -8.41
C GLU A 115 -14.28 -8.08 -8.18
#